data_7a1b909e0e49a3a9c66a637ecc394c3d
#
_entry.id   7a1b909e0e49a3a9c66a637ecc394c3d
#
_cell.length_a   1.000
_cell.length_b   1.000
_cell.length_c   1.000
_cell.angle_alpha   90.00
_cell.angle_beta   90.00
_cell.angle_gamma   90.00
#
_symmetry.space_group_name_H-M   'P 1'
#
loop_
_entity.id
_entity.type
_entity.pdbx_description
1 polymer ?
#
loop_
_entity_poly.entity_id
_entity_poly.type
_entity_poly.pdbx_seq_one_letter_code
_entity_poly.pdbx_strand_id
1 'polypeptide(L)'
;MTEVISVYDDGVRLDIPFEACVLYHGRDSIGGLSLGYRLLRFALNKLTDGRIPERKEITFKTAFPGPGLRDAVEMTTRAVTRKAYEVLENAPEGTPEGVYGHMYFEITVGSRTLCCALKPVSYTHLRAHET
;
A
#
# COMPACT_ATOMS: atom_id res chain seq x y z
N MET A 1 16.58 14.72 3.35
CA MET A 1 15.18 15.00 3.03
C MET A 1 14.34 13.78 3.37
N THR A 2 13.36 13.97 4.23
CA THR A 2 12.50 12.86 4.66
C THR A 2 11.45 12.59 3.59
N GLU A 3 11.33 11.33 3.18
CA GLU A 3 10.29 10.94 2.25
C GLU A 3 8.97 10.79 2.97
N VAL A 4 7.91 11.29 2.35
CA VAL A 4 6.58 11.24 2.94
C VAL A 4 5.58 10.73 1.92
N ILE A 5 4.46 10.18 2.43
CA ILE A 5 3.26 9.98 1.64
C ILE A 5 2.36 11.18 1.93
N SER A 6 1.99 11.90 0.87
CA SER A 6 1.12 13.07 1.00
C SER A 6 -0.27 12.72 0.49
N VAL A 7 -1.27 13.06 1.29
CA VAL A 7 -2.67 12.89 0.92
C VAL A 7 -3.43 14.11 1.42
N TYR A 8 -4.62 14.33 0.86
CA TYR A 8 -5.57 15.28 1.42
C TYR A 8 -6.63 14.54 2.23
N ASP A 9 -7.05 15.15 3.32
CA ASP A 9 -8.17 14.69 4.13
C ASP A 9 -9.15 15.85 4.24
N ASP A 10 -10.23 15.77 3.50
CA ASP A 10 -11.21 16.86 3.39
C ASP A 10 -10.54 18.20 3.04
N GLY A 11 -9.64 18.15 2.06
CA GLY A 11 -8.94 19.32 1.59
C GLY A 11 -7.76 19.77 2.44
N VAL A 12 -7.49 19.09 3.55
CA VAL A 12 -6.34 19.41 4.40
C VAL A 12 -5.19 18.48 4.04
N ARG A 13 -4.03 19.06 3.72
CA ARG A 13 -2.86 18.29 3.35
C ARG A 13 -2.22 17.62 4.56
N LEU A 14 -1.98 16.34 4.43
CA LEU A 14 -1.27 15.53 5.43
C LEU A 14 -0.03 14.95 4.78
N ASP A 15 1.12 15.20 5.37
CA ASP A 15 2.39 14.62 4.93
C ASP A 15 2.79 13.59 5.99
N ILE A 16 2.71 12.32 5.62
CA ILE A 16 2.84 11.20 6.56
C ILE A 16 4.18 10.51 6.35
N PRO A 17 5.15 10.70 7.27
CA PRO A 17 6.43 10.01 7.16
C PRO A 17 6.31 8.56 7.65
N PHE A 18 7.30 7.75 7.28
CA PHE A 18 7.33 6.35 7.71
C PHE A 18 7.31 6.23 9.24
N GLU A 19 7.97 7.14 9.92
CA GLU A 19 8.04 7.15 11.39
C GLU A 19 6.67 7.24 12.04
N ALA A 20 5.72 7.92 11.40
CA ALA A 20 4.34 7.98 11.90
C ALA A 20 3.69 6.60 11.85
N CYS A 21 3.99 5.81 10.82
CA CYS A 21 3.49 4.45 10.73
C CYS A 21 4.11 3.55 11.80
N VAL A 22 5.38 3.74 12.11
CA VAL A 22 6.05 3.01 13.18
C VAL A 22 5.40 3.32 14.54
N LEU A 23 5.11 4.59 14.80
CA LEU A 23 4.45 4.99 16.05
C LEU A 23 3.06 4.37 16.17
N TYR A 24 2.35 4.27 15.06
CA TYR A 24 1.02 3.69 15.04
C TYR A 24 1.05 2.16 15.22
N HIS A 25 1.97 1.50 14.53
CA HIS A 25 2.02 0.03 14.46
C HIS A 25 2.84 -0.59 15.59
N GLY A 26 3.92 0.04 15.99
CA GLY A 26 4.89 -0.56 16.87
C GLY A 26 6.03 -1.21 16.11
N ARG A 27 6.80 -2.06 16.79
CA ARG A 27 8.02 -2.61 16.20
C ARG A 27 7.86 -4.01 15.61
N ASP A 28 6.77 -4.71 15.91
CA ASP A 28 6.52 -6.03 15.34
C ASP A 28 6.24 -5.91 13.85
N SER A 29 6.71 -6.87 13.07
CA SER A 29 6.47 -6.90 11.62
C SER A 29 6.88 -5.63 10.91
N ILE A 30 7.99 -5.03 11.34
CA ILE A 30 8.48 -3.77 10.75
C ILE A 30 8.79 -3.92 9.26
N GLY A 31 9.16 -5.13 8.82
CA GLY A 31 9.39 -5.42 7.40
C GLY A 31 8.12 -5.29 6.58
N GLY A 32 7.00 -5.78 7.09
CA GLY A 32 5.71 -5.63 6.43
C GLY A 32 5.24 -4.19 6.40
N LEU A 33 5.50 -3.47 7.48
CA LEU A 33 5.19 -2.04 7.56
C LEU A 33 5.97 -1.25 6.51
N SER A 34 7.27 -1.49 6.42
CA SER A 34 8.15 -0.84 5.44
C SER A 34 7.73 -1.17 4.02
N LEU A 35 7.42 -2.44 3.75
CA LEU A 35 6.95 -2.87 2.44
C LEU A 35 5.67 -2.13 2.05
N GLY A 36 4.69 -2.10 2.94
CA GLY A 36 3.42 -1.44 2.67
C GLY A 36 3.58 0.04 2.40
N TYR A 37 4.41 0.71 3.19
CA TYR A 37 4.65 2.13 3.01
C TYR A 37 5.32 2.42 1.66
N ARG A 38 6.37 1.67 1.31
CA ARG A 38 7.11 1.89 0.06
C ARG A 38 6.26 1.55 -1.15
N LEU A 39 5.50 0.46 -1.06
CA LEU A 39 4.60 0.05 -2.13
C LEU A 39 3.53 1.11 -2.38
N LEU A 40 2.90 1.58 -1.32
CA LEU A 40 1.86 2.58 -1.43
C LEU A 40 2.41 3.89 -2.01
N ARG A 41 3.57 4.32 -1.56
CA ARG A 41 4.21 5.53 -2.08
C ARG A 41 4.49 5.43 -3.57
N PHE A 42 5.02 4.29 -4.00
CA PHE A 42 5.26 4.01 -5.41
C PHE A 42 3.95 4.05 -6.21
N ALA A 43 2.94 3.34 -5.73
CA ALA A 43 1.67 3.22 -6.43
C ALA A 43 0.94 4.56 -6.53
N LEU A 44 0.91 5.32 -5.45
CA LEU A 44 0.24 6.63 -5.46
C LEU A 44 0.90 7.58 -6.44
N ASN A 45 2.23 7.62 -6.43
CA ASN A 45 2.96 8.49 -7.34
C ASN A 45 2.66 8.13 -8.80
N LYS A 46 2.63 6.84 -9.11
CA LYS A 46 2.39 6.35 -10.45
C LYS A 46 0.94 6.60 -10.90
N LEU A 47 -0.02 6.35 -10.01
CA LEU A 47 -1.44 6.47 -10.35
C LEU A 47 -1.94 7.91 -10.43
N THR A 48 -1.24 8.84 -9.80
CA THR A 48 -1.67 10.23 -9.79
C THR A 48 -0.78 11.14 -10.63
N ASP A 49 0.27 10.59 -11.23
CA ASP A 49 1.29 11.36 -11.97
C ASP A 49 1.86 12.49 -11.10
N GLY A 50 2.05 12.21 -9.81
CA GLY A 50 2.60 13.17 -8.87
C GLY A 50 1.59 14.07 -8.17
N ARG A 51 0.32 13.99 -8.54
CA ARG A 51 -0.75 14.72 -7.85
C ARG A 51 -0.94 14.15 -6.43
N ILE A 52 -1.35 14.98 -5.49
CA ILE A 52 -1.67 14.53 -4.15
C ILE A 52 -3.16 14.16 -4.12
N PRO A 53 -3.51 12.88 -3.87
CA PRO A 53 -4.92 12.47 -3.87
C PRO A 53 -5.60 12.75 -2.53
N GLU A 54 -6.93 12.85 -2.56
CA GLU A 54 -7.73 12.73 -1.35
C GLU A 54 -7.64 11.27 -0.89
N ARG A 55 -7.44 11.02 0.41
CA ARG A 55 -7.30 9.64 0.86
C ARG A 55 -8.56 8.80 0.67
N LYS A 56 -9.72 9.43 0.59
CA LYS A 56 -10.98 8.72 0.29
C LYS A 56 -11.05 8.17 -1.13
N GLU A 57 -10.16 8.61 -2.04
CA GLU A 57 -10.07 8.04 -3.39
C GLU A 57 -9.32 6.71 -3.42
N ILE A 58 -8.65 6.34 -2.34
CA ILE A 58 -7.69 5.23 -2.33
C ILE A 58 -8.35 3.95 -1.82
N THR A 59 -8.25 2.89 -2.62
CA THR A 59 -8.69 1.54 -2.26
C THR A 59 -7.49 0.62 -2.35
N PHE A 60 -7.37 -0.31 -1.41
CA PHE A 60 -6.24 -1.23 -1.35
C PHE A 60 -6.74 -2.66 -1.19
N LYS A 61 -6.30 -3.55 -2.08
CA LYS A 61 -6.60 -4.98 -1.98
C LYS A 61 -5.32 -5.77 -2.05
N THR A 62 -5.24 -6.86 -1.31
CA THR A 62 -4.04 -7.68 -1.28
C THR A 62 -4.40 -9.12 -0.95
N ALA A 63 -3.60 -10.06 -1.46
CA ALA A 63 -3.68 -11.46 -1.04
C ALA A 63 -2.73 -11.76 0.12
N PHE A 64 -2.01 -10.75 0.62
CA PHE A 64 -1.05 -10.90 1.72
C PHE A 64 -1.69 -10.40 3.03
N PRO A 65 -1.95 -11.27 4.00
CA PRO A 65 -2.67 -10.89 5.22
C PRO A 65 -1.76 -10.37 6.34
N GLY A 66 -0.79 -9.54 6.03
CA GLY A 66 0.18 -9.04 7.01
C GLY A 66 -0.33 -7.85 7.80
N PRO A 67 -0.16 -7.84 9.13
CA PRO A 67 -0.59 -6.71 9.95
C PRO A 67 0.23 -5.45 9.72
N GLY A 68 1.51 -5.59 9.39
CA GLY A 68 2.36 -4.43 9.10
C GLY A 68 1.90 -3.71 7.84
N LEU A 69 1.61 -4.46 6.78
CA LEU A 69 1.06 -3.90 5.56
C LEU A 69 -0.26 -3.17 5.84
N ARG A 70 -1.17 -3.84 6.56
CA ARG A 70 -2.46 -3.25 6.89
C ARG A 70 -2.30 -1.94 7.65
N ASP A 71 -1.41 -1.89 8.62
CA ASP A 71 -1.25 -0.71 9.45
C ASP A 71 -0.59 0.45 8.69
N ALA A 72 0.32 0.16 7.76
CA ALA A 72 0.89 1.19 6.89
C ALA A 72 -0.22 1.83 6.03
N VAL A 73 -1.08 1.02 5.46
CA VAL A 73 -2.19 1.49 4.63
C VAL A 73 -3.20 2.26 5.49
N GLU A 74 -3.53 1.75 6.67
CA GLU A 74 -4.50 2.42 7.54
C GLU A 74 -3.99 3.77 8.03
N MET A 75 -2.73 3.84 8.47
CA MET A 75 -2.18 5.10 8.96
C MET A 75 -2.17 6.19 7.88
N THR A 76 -1.90 5.80 6.64
CA THR A 76 -1.77 6.76 5.55
C THR A 76 -3.10 7.09 4.88
N THR A 77 -3.98 6.09 4.71
CA THR A 77 -5.19 6.25 3.88
C THR A 77 -6.49 6.07 4.65
N ARG A 78 -6.45 5.49 5.83
CA ARG A 78 -7.64 5.10 6.60
C ARG A 78 -8.52 4.09 5.86
N ALA A 79 -7.93 3.33 4.94
CA ALA A 79 -8.69 2.42 4.08
C ALA A 79 -9.37 1.29 4.88
N VAL A 80 -8.73 0.81 5.96
CA VAL A 80 -9.36 -0.21 6.80
C VAL A 80 -10.61 0.34 7.47
N THR A 81 -10.51 1.51 8.09
CA THR A 81 -11.65 2.16 8.75
C THR A 81 -12.78 2.48 7.77
N ARG A 82 -12.43 2.91 6.54
CA ARG A 82 -13.42 3.26 5.51
C ARG A 82 -13.99 2.05 4.79
N LYS A 83 -13.56 0.83 5.15
CA LYS A 83 -13.95 -0.42 4.47
C LYS A 83 -13.54 -0.43 3.00
N ALA A 84 -12.38 0.14 2.72
CA ALA A 84 -11.76 0.18 1.39
C ALA A 84 -10.47 -0.64 1.35
N TYR A 85 -10.28 -1.53 2.31
CA TYR A 85 -9.17 -2.47 2.39
C TYR A 85 -9.73 -3.88 2.39
N GLU A 86 -9.22 -4.72 1.50
CA GLU A 86 -9.71 -6.09 1.39
C GLU A 86 -8.55 -7.07 1.31
N VAL A 87 -8.62 -8.15 2.07
CA VAL A 87 -7.69 -9.27 1.96
C VAL A 87 -8.36 -10.33 1.10
N LEU A 88 -7.78 -10.59 -0.06
CA LEU A 88 -8.32 -11.55 -1.02
C LEU A 88 -7.95 -12.97 -0.59
N GLU A 89 -8.87 -13.92 -0.76
CA GLU A 89 -8.60 -15.32 -0.45
C GLU A 89 -7.55 -15.91 -1.39
N ASN A 90 -7.59 -15.50 -2.65
CA ASN A 90 -6.70 -16.03 -3.68
C ASN A 90 -6.13 -14.91 -4.52
N ALA A 91 -4.84 -15.03 -4.84
CA ALA A 91 -4.22 -14.15 -5.82
C ALA A 91 -4.58 -14.63 -7.23
N PRO A 92 -4.48 -13.74 -8.25
CA PRO A 92 -4.67 -14.16 -9.62
C PRO A 92 -3.69 -15.27 -10.00
N GLU A 93 -4.14 -16.14 -10.92
CA GLU A 93 -3.30 -17.21 -11.42
C GLU A 93 -1.99 -16.65 -12.00
N GLY A 94 -0.90 -17.33 -11.72
CA GLY A 94 0.42 -16.89 -12.16
C GLY A 94 1.13 -15.96 -11.20
N THR A 95 0.48 -15.55 -10.10
CA THR A 95 1.14 -14.71 -9.09
C THR A 95 2.22 -15.51 -8.36
N PRO A 96 3.45 -14.97 -8.22
CA PRO A 96 4.48 -15.68 -7.48
C PRO A 96 4.09 -15.91 -6.03
N GLU A 97 4.44 -17.09 -5.50
CA GLU A 97 4.23 -17.40 -4.09
C GLU A 97 5.40 -16.88 -3.28
N GLY A 98 5.12 -16.24 -2.18
CA GLY A 98 6.14 -15.83 -1.21
C GLY A 98 6.13 -16.75 -0.01
N VAL A 99 7.04 -16.48 0.94
CA VAL A 99 7.17 -17.27 2.17
C VAL A 99 5.91 -17.17 3.03
N TYR A 100 5.22 -16.02 2.98
CA TYR A 100 4.06 -15.75 3.82
C TYR A 100 2.76 -15.65 3.02
N GLY A 101 2.72 -16.22 1.81
CA GLY A 101 1.56 -16.17 0.95
C GLY A 101 1.86 -15.44 -0.35
N HIS A 102 0.81 -15.12 -1.09
CA HIS A 102 0.97 -14.46 -2.37
C HIS A 102 1.17 -12.96 -2.17
N MET A 103 2.31 -12.44 -2.65
CA MET A 103 2.65 -11.02 -2.55
C MET A 103 2.01 -10.28 -3.72
N TYR A 104 0.69 -10.18 -3.67
CA TYR A 104 -0.11 -9.55 -4.71
C TYR A 104 -0.90 -8.38 -4.13
N PHE A 105 -0.89 -7.27 -4.85
CA PHE A 105 -1.48 -6.01 -4.38
C PHE A 105 -2.21 -5.29 -5.50
N GLU A 106 -3.39 -4.74 -5.19
CA GLU A 106 -4.15 -3.87 -6.08
C GLU A 106 -4.38 -2.55 -5.37
N ILE A 107 -3.90 -1.48 -5.95
CA ILE A 107 -4.09 -0.13 -5.40
C ILE A 107 -4.89 0.68 -6.42
N THR A 108 -5.97 1.27 -5.97
CA THR A 108 -6.83 2.09 -6.82
C THR A 108 -6.86 3.51 -6.30
N VAL A 109 -6.72 4.47 -7.21
CA VAL A 109 -6.93 5.89 -6.91
C VAL A 109 -7.94 6.40 -7.93
N GLY A 110 -9.13 6.73 -7.47
CA GLY A 110 -10.22 7.13 -8.36
C GLY A 110 -10.60 6.00 -9.30
N SER A 111 -10.36 6.19 -10.60
CA SER A 111 -10.68 5.18 -11.63
C SER A 111 -9.48 4.40 -12.13
N ARG A 112 -8.27 4.68 -11.64
CA ARG A 112 -7.05 4.01 -12.08
C ARG A 112 -6.60 2.99 -11.06
N THR A 113 -6.19 1.81 -11.54
CA THR A 113 -5.75 0.71 -10.67
C THR A 113 -4.38 0.22 -11.11
N LEU A 114 -3.51 -0.01 -10.12
CA LEU A 114 -2.21 -0.63 -10.32
C LEU A 114 -2.22 -2.00 -9.67
N CYS A 115 -1.88 -3.03 -10.44
CA CYS A 115 -1.71 -4.39 -9.93
C CYS A 115 -0.23 -4.68 -9.83
N CYS A 116 0.21 -5.14 -8.67
CA CYS A 116 1.61 -5.39 -8.38
C CYS A 116 1.79 -6.78 -7.81
N ALA A 117 2.93 -7.39 -8.13
CA ALA A 117 3.35 -8.62 -7.48
C ALA A 117 4.83 -8.51 -7.14
N LEU A 118 5.21 -9.03 -5.96
CA LEU A 118 6.61 -9.06 -5.56
C LEU A 118 7.20 -10.42 -5.88
N LYS A 119 8.45 -10.41 -6.37
CA LYS A 119 9.19 -11.64 -6.58
C LYS A 119 9.62 -12.23 -5.24
N PRO A 120 9.50 -13.54 -5.04
CA PRO A 120 9.89 -14.16 -3.76
C PRO A 120 11.37 -14.00 -3.39
N VAL A 121 12.23 -13.82 -4.38
CA VAL A 121 13.69 -13.79 -4.18
C VAL A 121 14.25 -12.41 -3.90
N SER A 122 13.45 -11.36 -4.10
CA SER A 122 13.92 -10.00 -3.86
C SER A 122 12.74 -9.10 -3.55
N TYR A 123 12.67 -8.68 -2.32
CA TYR A 123 11.61 -7.78 -1.86
C TYR A 123 11.81 -6.35 -2.34
N THR A 124 12.85 -6.10 -3.13
CA THR A 124 13.14 -4.77 -3.66
C THR A 124 12.65 -4.57 -5.08
N HIS A 125 12.25 -5.64 -5.77
CA HIS A 125 11.76 -5.54 -7.14
C HIS A 125 10.24 -5.65 -7.20
N LEU A 126 9.62 -4.59 -7.67
CA LEU A 126 8.19 -4.56 -7.92
C LEU A 126 7.93 -4.84 -9.39
N ARG A 127 7.09 -5.82 -9.66
CA ARG A 127 6.51 -5.99 -10.99
C ARG A 127 5.11 -5.43 -10.94
N ALA A 128 4.91 -4.38 -11.71
CA ALA A 128 3.65 -3.66 -11.69
C ALA A 128 3.18 -3.35 -13.09
N HIS A 129 1.88 -3.40 -13.29
CA HIS A 129 1.28 -2.92 -14.52
C HIS A 129 -0.05 -2.24 -14.18
N GLU A 130 -0.33 -1.20 -14.93
CA GLU A 130 -1.55 -0.44 -14.73
C GLU A 130 -2.66 -1.04 -15.58
N THR A 131 -3.85 -1.16 -15.00
CA THR A 131 -5.05 -1.64 -15.70
C THR A 131 -6.10 -0.55 -15.86
#